data_a40c5cac196926127475a6081d794438
#
_entry.id   a40c5cac196926127475a6081d794438
#
_cell.length_a   1.000
_cell.length_b   1.000
_cell.length_c   1.000
_cell.angle_alpha   90.00
_cell.angle_beta   90.00
_cell.angle_gamma   90.00
#
_symmetry.space_group_name_H-M   'P 1'
#
loop_
_entity.id
_entity.type
_entity.pdbx_description
1 polymer ?
#
loop_
_entity_poly.entity_id
_entity_poly.type
_entity_poly.pdbx_seq_one_letter_code
_entity_poly.pdbx_strand_id
1 'polypeptide(L)'
;MLGADFLGKQWGYMNLRDLEYLVALEEEKHFRKAAERCFVSQPTLSGQLRKLEDELGVILIERTSRKVLFTPAGDAMAEQARKVLREVRELKSIGQHFAEPMSGEIHIGLIPTVGPYLLPHIIQDLREHFPKLEFYLYEEQTQLLMKRLEEGELDCVILAELDGMDGFGSLPLYEEPMWLAVPRQHPEAQAKAVPLGNLKGKKLLMLQDGHCLRDQAMGFCFAAGVGEDVRFKGTSLETLRNMVAAGSGMTLIPRLAVPAQRDEGGVSYRPVVDPVPGRAISLLYRHYSVRRPCFNELAARIRTLMKAHLAS
;
A
#
# COMPACT_ATOMS: atom_id res chain seq x y z
N MET A 1 36.94 -39.60 9.00
CA MET A 1 36.75 -38.75 10.17
C MET A 1 37.17 -37.33 9.82
N LEU A 2 36.48 -36.70 8.84
CA LEU A 2 36.75 -35.36 8.35
C LEU A 2 35.40 -34.80 7.87
N GLY A 3 34.62 -34.17 8.74
CA GLY A 3 33.34 -33.65 8.31
C GLY A 3 32.52 -32.81 9.29
N ALA A 4 32.95 -32.69 10.55
CA ALA A 4 32.15 -31.99 11.56
C ALA A 4 32.62 -30.56 11.88
N ASP A 5 33.85 -30.17 11.50
CA ASP A 5 34.43 -28.87 11.86
C ASP A 5 34.30 -27.77 10.77
N PHE A 6 33.75 -28.09 9.59
CA PHE A 6 33.73 -27.16 8.48
C PHE A 6 32.58 -26.14 8.55
N LEU A 7 31.46 -26.49 9.19
CA LEU A 7 30.28 -25.61 9.28
C LEU A 7 30.31 -24.69 10.51
N GLY A 8 30.98 -25.05 11.59
CA GLY A 8 30.98 -24.32 12.85
C GLY A 8 31.87 -23.07 12.89
N LYS A 9 32.88 -22.98 12.02
CA LYS A 9 33.81 -21.82 11.94
C LYS A 9 33.48 -20.80 10.86
N GLN A 10 32.53 -21.10 9.97
CA GLN A 10 32.28 -20.27 8.80
C GLN A 10 31.10 -19.29 8.97
N TRP A 11 30.23 -19.48 9.98
CA TRP A 11 29.00 -18.71 10.15
C TRP A 11 28.98 -17.81 11.40
N GLY A 12 30.08 -17.63 12.12
CA GLY A 12 30.19 -16.73 13.26
C GLY A 12 29.05 -16.85 14.30
N TYR A 13 28.89 -15.84 15.13
CA TYR A 13 27.80 -15.75 16.13
C TYR A 13 26.61 -14.91 15.66
N MET A 14 26.62 -14.36 14.43
CA MET A 14 25.54 -13.57 13.86
C MET A 14 24.25 -14.40 13.79
N ASN A 15 23.18 -13.87 14.35
CA ASN A 15 21.87 -14.53 14.35
C ASN A 15 20.77 -13.60 13.82
N LEU A 16 19.58 -14.13 13.57
CA LEU A 16 18.47 -13.36 13.00
C LEU A 16 18.05 -12.17 13.85
N ARG A 17 18.20 -12.25 15.18
CA ARG A 17 17.89 -11.12 16.07
C ARG A 17 18.84 -9.95 15.86
N ASP A 18 20.09 -10.22 15.56
CA ASP A 18 21.06 -9.15 15.28
C ASP A 18 20.66 -8.37 14.02
N LEU A 19 20.12 -9.07 13.01
CA LEU A 19 19.57 -8.46 11.80
C LEU A 19 18.29 -7.67 12.10
N GLU A 20 17.41 -8.18 12.93
CA GLU A 20 16.20 -7.46 13.38
C GLU A 20 16.57 -6.17 14.12
N TYR A 21 17.58 -6.20 15.00
CA TYR A 21 18.06 -5.03 15.72
C TYR A 21 18.67 -3.98 14.81
N LEU A 22 19.43 -4.43 13.79
CA LEU A 22 20.06 -3.53 12.81
C LEU A 22 18.98 -2.79 11.99
N VAL A 23 18.00 -3.53 11.47
CA VAL A 23 16.89 -2.97 10.70
C VAL A 23 16.04 -2.02 11.56
N ALA A 24 15.66 -2.44 12.77
CA ALA A 24 14.89 -1.60 13.68
C ALA A 24 15.62 -0.29 14.03
N LEU A 25 16.93 -0.34 14.25
CA LEU A 25 17.70 0.87 14.54
C LEU A 25 17.85 1.77 13.30
N GLU A 26 17.96 1.18 12.12
CA GLU A 26 18.05 1.93 10.87
C GLU A 26 16.75 2.72 10.59
N GLU A 27 15.60 2.12 10.85
CA GLU A 27 14.29 2.75 10.64
C GLU A 27 13.98 3.81 11.70
N GLU A 28 14.20 3.49 12.99
CA GLU A 28 13.87 4.40 14.10
C GLU A 28 14.89 5.52 14.25
N LYS A 29 16.13 5.37 13.79
CA LYS A 29 17.28 6.27 14.01
C LYS A 29 17.43 6.67 15.49
N HIS A 30 16.95 5.80 16.40
CA HIS A 30 16.93 6.05 17.84
C HIS A 30 17.01 4.75 18.65
N PHE A 31 18.10 4.55 19.39
CA PHE A 31 18.36 3.29 20.12
C PHE A 31 17.24 2.86 21.06
N ARG A 32 16.64 3.78 21.82
CA ARG A 32 15.57 3.44 22.76
C ARG A 32 14.31 2.98 22.04
N LYS A 33 13.89 3.68 20.97
CA LYS A 33 12.71 3.30 20.19
C LYS A 33 12.91 1.95 19.49
N ALA A 34 14.08 1.73 18.90
CA ALA A 34 14.43 0.44 18.29
C ALA A 34 14.40 -0.70 19.31
N ALA A 35 14.90 -0.48 20.53
CA ALA A 35 14.86 -1.46 21.60
C ALA A 35 13.43 -1.77 22.06
N GLU A 36 12.59 -0.75 22.24
CA GLU A 36 11.17 -0.89 22.56
C GLU A 36 10.45 -1.70 21.48
N ARG A 37 10.69 -1.41 20.21
CA ARG A 37 10.15 -2.16 19.06
C ARG A 37 10.58 -3.63 19.04
N CYS A 38 11.82 -3.90 19.43
CA CYS A 38 12.36 -5.27 19.49
C CYS A 38 12.08 -5.98 20.82
N PHE A 39 11.32 -5.39 21.74
CA PHE A 39 10.99 -5.93 23.06
C PHE A 39 12.23 -6.28 23.91
N VAL A 40 13.26 -5.43 23.86
CA VAL A 40 14.50 -5.60 24.63
C VAL A 40 14.92 -4.30 25.33
N SER A 41 15.90 -4.41 26.23
CA SER A 41 16.51 -3.22 26.84
C SER A 41 17.46 -2.53 25.83
N GLN A 42 17.56 -1.19 25.91
CA GLN A 42 18.50 -0.44 25.06
C GLN A 42 19.97 -0.89 25.21
N PRO A 43 20.49 -1.20 26.43
CA PRO A 43 21.82 -1.78 26.55
C PRO A 43 21.99 -3.12 25.83
N THR A 44 20.95 -3.98 25.84
CA THR A 44 20.97 -5.27 25.14
C THR A 44 21.10 -5.05 23.63
N LEU A 45 20.23 -4.23 23.02
CA LEU A 45 20.27 -3.94 21.58
C LEU A 45 21.63 -3.32 21.18
N SER A 46 22.09 -2.31 21.94
CA SER A 46 23.39 -1.67 21.67
C SER A 46 24.58 -2.62 21.80
N GLY A 47 24.53 -3.53 22.77
CA GLY A 47 25.58 -4.54 22.98
C GLY A 47 25.63 -5.59 21.87
N GLN A 48 24.48 -6.04 21.39
CA GLN A 48 24.42 -7.01 20.29
C GLN A 48 24.88 -6.38 18.96
N LEU A 49 24.48 -5.15 18.67
CA LEU A 49 24.96 -4.44 17.47
C LEU A 49 26.47 -4.21 17.51
N ARG A 50 27.08 -3.97 18.69
CA ARG A 50 28.55 -3.92 18.79
C ARG A 50 29.20 -5.27 18.46
N LYS A 51 28.66 -6.36 19.00
CA LYS A 51 29.17 -7.70 18.67
C LYS A 51 29.09 -8.00 17.19
N LEU A 52 28.00 -7.56 16.54
CA LEU A 52 27.84 -7.69 15.10
C LEU A 52 28.89 -6.88 14.34
N GLU A 53 29.18 -5.64 14.75
CA GLU A 53 30.25 -4.80 14.20
C GLU A 53 31.64 -5.46 14.38
N ASP A 54 31.91 -5.99 15.58
CA ASP A 54 33.15 -6.70 15.91
C ASP A 54 33.33 -7.97 15.06
N GLU A 55 32.26 -8.73 14.87
CA GLU A 55 32.27 -9.97 14.07
C GLU A 55 32.51 -9.67 12.58
N LEU A 56 31.85 -8.63 12.04
CA LEU A 56 31.99 -8.21 10.63
C LEU A 56 33.28 -7.43 10.39
N GLY A 57 33.95 -6.94 11.43
CA GLY A 57 35.13 -6.12 11.30
C GLY A 57 34.90 -4.73 10.70
N VAL A 58 33.65 -4.25 10.71
CA VAL A 58 33.27 -2.95 10.15
C VAL A 58 32.34 -2.18 11.09
N ILE A 59 32.49 -0.86 11.08
CA ILE A 59 31.61 0.04 11.83
C ILE A 59 30.35 0.26 10.98
N LEU A 60 29.18 -0.07 11.53
CA LEU A 60 27.88 0.11 10.90
C LEU A 60 27.19 1.38 11.34
N ILE A 61 27.48 1.84 12.59
CA ILE A 61 26.77 2.94 13.23
C ILE A 61 27.78 3.94 13.81
N GLU A 62 27.70 5.19 13.36
CA GLU A 62 28.41 6.30 13.98
C GLU A 62 27.66 6.75 15.24
N ARG A 63 28.27 6.51 16.40
CA ARG A 63 27.65 6.80 17.71
C ARG A 63 28.01 8.21 18.14
N THR A 64 27.13 9.17 17.86
CA THR A 64 27.26 10.51 18.42
C THR A 64 26.28 10.70 19.57
N SER A 65 26.56 11.66 20.48
CA SER A 65 25.69 11.93 21.64
C SER A 65 24.31 12.49 21.28
N ARG A 66 24.09 12.88 20.02
CA ARG A 66 22.86 13.57 19.57
C ARG A 66 22.11 12.88 18.44
N LYS A 67 22.76 12.02 17.63
CA LYS A 67 22.13 11.38 16.46
C LYS A 67 22.72 9.99 16.25
N VAL A 68 21.88 9.08 15.74
CA VAL A 68 22.27 7.78 15.19
C VAL A 68 22.46 7.97 13.70
N LEU A 69 23.68 7.82 13.21
CA LEU A 69 24.01 7.89 11.80
C LEU A 69 24.53 6.52 11.34
N PHE A 70 24.04 6.04 10.24
CA PHE A 70 24.54 4.82 9.61
C PHE A 70 25.71 5.15 8.70
N THR A 71 26.70 4.29 8.68
CA THR A 71 27.78 4.36 7.69
C THR A 71 27.25 3.77 6.35
N PRO A 72 27.95 4.04 5.21
CA PRO A 72 27.57 3.36 3.95
C PRO A 72 27.54 1.82 4.07
N ALA A 73 28.43 1.24 4.89
CA ALA A 73 28.42 -0.19 5.19
C ALA A 73 27.18 -0.57 6.03
N GLY A 74 26.80 0.28 6.99
CA GLY A 74 25.60 0.08 7.81
C GLY A 74 24.31 0.08 6.99
N ASP A 75 24.16 1.03 6.06
CA ASP A 75 23.00 1.11 5.17
C ASP A 75 22.92 -0.12 4.26
N ALA A 76 24.04 -0.51 3.63
CA ALA A 76 24.11 -1.72 2.78
C ALA A 76 23.79 -2.99 3.57
N MET A 77 24.29 -3.11 4.81
CA MET A 77 24.02 -4.26 5.69
C MET A 77 22.57 -4.29 6.14
N ALA A 78 21.96 -3.15 6.46
CA ALA A 78 20.53 -3.08 6.82
C ALA A 78 19.64 -3.51 5.64
N GLU A 79 19.95 -3.06 4.42
CA GLU A 79 19.25 -3.50 3.20
C GLU A 79 19.36 -5.02 3.01
N GLN A 80 20.56 -5.58 3.15
CA GLN A 80 20.75 -7.03 3.01
C GLN A 80 20.10 -7.82 4.15
N ALA A 81 20.10 -7.28 5.38
CA ALA A 81 19.41 -7.85 6.52
C ALA A 81 17.90 -7.97 6.29
N ARG A 82 17.27 -6.95 5.69
CA ARG A 82 15.85 -7.02 5.28
C ARG A 82 15.59 -8.17 4.30
N LYS A 83 16.48 -8.39 3.34
CA LYS A 83 16.36 -9.51 2.38
C LYS A 83 16.41 -10.86 3.10
N VAL A 84 17.37 -11.07 4.01
CA VAL A 84 17.48 -12.30 4.79
C VAL A 84 16.24 -12.52 5.67
N LEU A 85 15.80 -11.49 6.39
CA LEU A 85 14.60 -11.59 7.24
C LEU A 85 13.32 -11.87 6.42
N ARG A 86 13.24 -11.39 5.19
CA ARG A 86 12.19 -11.75 4.25
C ARG A 86 12.19 -13.24 3.93
N GLU A 87 13.33 -13.78 3.52
CA GLU A 87 13.46 -15.21 3.19
C GLU A 87 13.10 -16.11 4.37
N VAL A 88 13.44 -15.68 5.60
CA VAL A 88 13.04 -16.42 6.83
C VAL A 88 11.53 -16.36 7.03
N ARG A 89 10.87 -15.24 6.75
CA ARG A 89 9.40 -15.15 6.80
C ARG A 89 8.75 -16.05 5.75
N GLU A 90 9.25 -16.05 4.52
CA GLU A 90 8.79 -16.96 3.47
C GLU A 90 8.93 -18.44 3.88
N LEU A 91 10.06 -18.80 4.50
CA LEU A 91 10.30 -20.16 4.98
C LEU A 91 9.26 -20.59 6.03
N LYS A 92 8.92 -19.71 6.97
CA LYS A 92 7.85 -19.94 7.96
C LYS A 92 6.47 -20.03 7.29
N SER A 93 6.21 -19.15 6.33
CA SER A 93 4.97 -19.15 5.54
C SER A 93 4.80 -20.44 4.75
N ILE A 94 5.86 -20.97 4.12
CA ILE A 94 5.82 -22.26 3.43
C ILE A 94 5.35 -23.38 4.38
N GLY A 95 5.96 -23.48 5.57
CA GLY A 95 5.59 -24.50 6.56
C GLY A 95 4.11 -24.42 6.97
N GLN A 96 3.61 -23.24 7.22
CA GLN A 96 2.21 -23.03 7.62
C GLN A 96 1.22 -23.30 6.47
N HIS A 97 1.57 -22.95 5.24
CA HIS A 97 0.69 -23.09 4.07
C HIS A 97 0.52 -24.52 3.58
N PHE A 98 1.56 -25.35 3.74
CA PHE A 98 1.41 -26.79 3.48
C PHE A 98 0.48 -27.46 4.50
N ALA A 99 0.36 -26.88 5.69
CA ALA A 99 -0.55 -27.38 6.72
C ALA A 99 -1.99 -26.83 6.54
N GLU A 100 -2.16 -25.51 6.35
CA GLU A 100 -3.47 -24.86 6.21
C GLU A 100 -3.36 -23.57 5.36
N PRO A 101 -3.67 -23.61 4.05
CA PRO A 101 -3.50 -22.46 3.15
C PRO A 101 -4.29 -21.20 3.53
N MET A 102 -5.43 -21.39 4.23
CA MET A 102 -6.36 -20.33 4.64
C MET A 102 -6.27 -20.00 6.13
N SER A 103 -5.05 -19.98 6.68
CA SER A 103 -4.81 -19.67 8.10
C SER A 103 -3.61 -18.75 8.32
N GLY A 104 -3.52 -18.20 9.54
CA GLY A 104 -2.43 -17.33 9.99
C GLY A 104 -2.58 -15.87 9.58
N GLU A 105 -1.54 -15.10 9.83
CA GLU A 105 -1.52 -13.66 9.53
C GLU A 105 -1.47 -13.40 8.03
N ILE A 106 -2.20 -12.40 7.56
CA ILE A 106 -2.13 -11.89 6.20
C ILE A 106 -2.01 -10.36 6.22
N HIS A 107 -0.95 -9.85 5.62
CA HIS A 107 -0.62 -8.43 5.57
C HIS A 107 -1.02 -7.85 4.22
N ILE A 108 -2.07 -7.03 4.20
CA ILE A 108 -2.66 -6.45 2.98
C ILE A 108 -2.44 -4.94 2.96
N GLY A 109 -1.76 -4.45 1.93
CA GLY A 109 -1.65 -3.03 1.67
C GLY A 109 -2.81 -2.53 0.80
N LEU A 110 -3.30 -1.32 1.06
CA LEU A 110 -4.33 -0.66 0.26
C LEU A 110 -3.94 0.80 0.01
N ILE A 111 -4.19 1.30 -1.19
CA ILE A 111 -4.00 2.73 -1.45
C ILE A 111 -5.10 3.57 -0.80
N PRO A 112 -4.82 4.83 -0.38
CA PRO A 112 -5.76 5.70 0.34
C PRO A 112 -7.03 6.05 -0.46
N THR A 113 -7.01 5.83 -1.77
CA THR A 113 -8.18 6.05 -2.63
C THR A 113 -9.04 4.79 -2.81
N VAL A 114 -8.65 3.66 -2.19
CA VAL A 114 -9.36 2.38 -2.21
C VAL A 114 -9.70 1.93 -0.80
N GLY A 115 -8.73 1.89 0.11
CA GLY A 115 -8.88 1.33 1.45
C GLY A 115 -10.15 1.79 2.19
N PRO A 116 -10.34 3.10 2.43
CA PRO A 116 -11.47 3.62 3.19
C PRO A 116 -12.84 3.31 2.58
N TYR A 117 -12.89 3.10 1.26
CA TYR A 117 -14.14 2.92 0.52
C TYR A 117 -14.44 1.46 0.19
N LEU A 118 -13.43 0.61 0.09
CA LEU A 118 -13.57 -0.82 -0.16
C LEU A 118 -13.79 -1.61 1.13
N LEU A 119 -12.95 -1.37 2.15
CA LEU A 119 -12.95 -2.15 3.39
C LEU A 119 -14.30 -2.25 4.08
N PRO A 120 -15.11 -1.17 4.20
CA PRO A 120 -16.43 -1.25 4.82
C PRO A 120 -17.37 -2.26 4.15
N HIS A 121 -17.18 -2.54 2.86
CA HIS A 121 -18.02 -3.47 2.10
C HIS A 121 -17.56 -4.92 2.15
N ILE A 122 -16.29 -5.17 2.51
CA ILE A 122 -15.72 -6.52 2.39
C ILE A 122 -15.20 -7.11 3.70
N ILE A 123 -14.72 -6.29 4.64
CA ILE A 123 -13.90 -6.81 5.76
C ILE A 123 -14.68 -7.73 6.71
N GLN A 124 -15.95 -7.42 6.97
CA GLN A 124 -16.77 -8.28 7.82
C GLN A 124 -16.99 -9.64 7.16
N ASP A 125 -17.39 -9.64 5.89
CA ASP A 125 -17.60 -10.86 5.12
C ASP A 125 -16.34 -11.72 5.00
N LEU A 126 -15.17 -11.08 4.74
CA LEU A 126 -13.90 -11.78 4.68
C LEU A 126 -13.54 -12.46 6.02
N ARG A 127 -13.78 -11.78 7.15
CA ARG A 127 -13.55 -12.39 8.48
C ARG A 127 -14.49 -13.56 8.77
N GLU A 128 -15.73 -13.47 8.35
CA GLU A 128 -16.71 -14.57 8.51
C GLU A 128 -16.38 -15.74 7.59
N HIS A 129 -15.93 -15.47 6.36
CA HIS A 129 -15.64 -16.50 5.37
C HIS A 129 -14.29 -17.19 5.61
N PHE A 130 -13.31 -16.46 6.13
CA PHE A 130 -11.95 -16.93 6.42
C PHE A 130 -11.60 -16.79 7.91
N PRO A 131 -12.28 -17.52 8.82
CA PRO A 131 -12.18 -17.30 10.26
C PRO A 131 -10.82 -17.65 10.87
N LYS A 132 -9.95 -18.34 10.11
CA LYS A 132 -8.59 -18.67 10.52
C LYS A 132 -7.54 -17.69 10.00
N LEU A 133 -7.93 -16.69 9.17
CA LEU A 133 -7.04 -15.63 8.71
C LEU A 133 -7.12 -14.43 9.66
N GLU A 134 -5.96 -13.93 10.06
CA GLU A 134 -5.81 -12.68 10.81
C GLU A 134 -5.40 -11.56 9.86
N PHE A 135 -6.30 -10.63 9.60
CA PHE A 135 -6.11 -9.56 8.63
C PHE A 135 -5.38 -8.36 9.24
N TYR A 136 -4.17 -8.07 8.77
CA TYR A 136 -3.40 -6.86 9.04
C TYR A 136 -3.49 -5.94 7.83
N LEU A 137 -4.06 -4.74 8.02
CA LEU A 137 -4.38 -3.81 6.93
C LEU A 137 -3.54 -2.56 7.05
N TYR A 138 -2.92 -2.16 5.93
CA TYR A 138 -2.02 -1.00 5.85
C TYR A 138 -2.51 -0.07 4.75
N GLU A 139 -2.63 1.23 5.05
CA GLU A 139 -3.01 2.24 4.08
C GLU A 139 -1.83 3.16 3.81
N GLU A 140 -1.29 3.10 2.59
CA GLU A 140 -0.10 3.85 2.19
C GLU A 140 -0.12 4.16 0.70
N GLN A 141 0.73 5.09 0.26
CA GLN A 141 0.86 5.43 -1.16
C GLN A 141 1.45 4.26 -1.96
N THR A 142 1.13 4.23 -3.26
CA THR A 142 1.50 3.14 -4.18
C THR A 142 2.97 2.78 -4.13
N GLN A 143 3.88 3.76 -4.18
CA GLN A 143 5.33 3.49 -4.19
C GLN A 143 5.80 2.77 -2.92
N LEU A 144 5.29 3.18 -1.75
CA LEU A 144 5.65 2.55 -0.47
C LEU A 144 5.05 1.15 -0.36
N LEU A 145 3.80 0.96 -0.78
CA LEU A 145 3.15 -0.36 -0.83
C LEU A 145 3.91 -1.34 -1.74
N MET A 146 4.29 -0.89 -2.94
CA MET A 146 5.04 -1.73 -3.88
C MET A 146 6.41 -2.12 -3.31
N LYS A 147 7.12 -1.18 -2.70
CA LYS A 147 8.39 -1.46 -2.01
C LYS A 147 8.21 -2.48 -0.90
N ARG A 148 7.23 -2.31 -0.01
CA ARG A 148 6.94 -3.23 1.09
C ARG A 148 6.47 -4.61 0.60
N LEU A 149 5.74 -4.65 -0.51
CA LEU A 149 5.37 -5.90 -1.18
C LEU A 149 6.62 -6.63 -1.71
N GLU A 150 7.54 -5.92 -2.36
CA GLU A 150 8.80 -6.47 -2.88
C GLU A 150 9.70 -6.94 -1.73
N GLU A 151 9.78 -6.19 -0.64
CA GLU A 151 10.55 -6.52 0.57
C GLU A 151 9.89 -7.62 1.43
N GLY A 152 8.71 -8.13 1.05
CA GLY A 152 7.99 -9.21 1.74
C GLY A 152 7.39 -8.80 3.09
N GLU A 153 7.26 -7.51 3.36
CA GLU A 153 6.55 -7.00 4.53
C GLU A 153 5.03 -7.08 4.37
N LEU A 154 4.57 -7.02 3.11
CA LEU A 154 3.19 -7.25 2.74
C LEU A 154 3.07 -8.56 1.93
N ASP A 155 1.99 -9.27 2.13
CA ASP A 155 1.67 -10.48 1.37
C ASP A 155 1.08 -10.11 0.01
N CYS A 156 0.16 -9.15 -0.01
CA CYS A 156 -0.45 -8.62 -1.21
C CYS A 156 -0.84 -7.14 -1.02
N VAL A 157 -1.13 -6.47 -2.13
CA VAL A 157 -1.62 -5.09 -2.13
C VAL A 157 -2.84 -4.96 -3.04
N ILE A 158 -3.79 -4.09 -2.66
CA ILE A 158 -4.97 -3.75 -3.46
C ILE A 158 -4.82 -2.31 -3.93
N LEU A 159 -4.69 -2.14 -5.22
CA LEU A 159 -4.45 -0.83 -5.83
C LEU A 159 -5.00 -0.77 -7.25
N ALA A 160 -4.93 0.40 -7.85
CA ALA A 160 -5.19 0.55 -9.28
C ALA A 160 -3.90 0.27 -10.06
N GLU A 161 -3.96 -0.65 -11.01
CA GLU A 161 -2.80 -1.00 -11.83
C GLU A 161 -2.31 0.18 -12.66
N LEU A 162 -1.00 0.30 -12.73
CA LEU A 162 -0.28 1.24 -13.57
C LEU A 162 0.73 0.47 -14.43
N ASP A 163 1.17 1.10 -15.51
CA ASP A 163 2.27 0.57 -16.33
C ASP A 163 3.54 0.33 -15.49
N GLY A 164 4.25 -0.74 -15.77
CA GLY A 164 5.49 -1.11 -15.06
C GLY A 164 5.32 -2.03 -13.86
N MET A 165 4.11 -2.57 -13.60
CA MET A 165 3.84 -3.55 -12.53
C MET A 165 3.94 -5.02 -12.99
N ASP A 166 4.47 -5.27 -14.20
CA ASP A 166 4.56 -6.61 -14.83
C ASP A 166 5.41 -7.63 -14.05
N GLY A 167 6.23 -7.15 -13.09
CA GLY A 167 7.05 -7.99 -12.19
C GLY A 167 6.25 -8.73 -11.10
N PHE A 168 4.95 -8.47 -10.98
CA PHE A 168 4.08 -9.02 -9.93
C PHE A 168 2.96 -9.87 -10.54
N GLY A 169 2.45 -10.82 -9.75
CA GLY A 169 1.21 -11.50 -10.06
C GLY A 169 0.03 -10.56 -9.83
N SER A 170 -0.91 -10.52 -10.75
CA SER A 170 -2.12 -9.69 -10.67
C SER A 170 -3.38 -10.55 -10.71
N LEU A 171 -4.35 -10.18 -9.89
CA LEU A 171 -5.71 -10.72 -9.84
C LEU A 171 -6.69 -9.55 -9.96
N PRO A 172 -7.27 -9.30 -11.13
CA PRO A 172 -8.27 -8.25 -11.30
C PRO A 172 -9.45 -8.44 -10.36
N LEU A 173 -9.86 -7.37 -9.67
CA LEU A 173 -10.97 -7.37 -8.73
C LEU A 173 -12.24 -6.78 -9.36
N TYR A 174 -12.18 -5.51 -9.78
CA TYR A 174 -13.30 -4.81 -10.40
C TYR A 174 -12.85 -3.57 -11.17
N GLU A 175 -13.67 -3.17 -12.12
CA GLU A 175 -13.57 -1.87 -12.79
C GLU A 175 -14.36 -0.84 -12.01
N GLU A 176 -13.76 0.31 -11.75
CA GLU A 176 -14.37 1.38 -10.97
C GLU A 176 -14.50 2.66 -11.82
N PRO A 177 -15.74 3.08 -12.16
CA PRO A 177 -15.95 4.32 -12.90
C PRO A 177 -15.67 5.54 -12.03
N MET A 178 -15.24 6.63 -12.65
CA MET A 178 -15.06 7.93 -12.03
C MET A 178 -16.30 8.79 -12.17
N TRP A 179 -16.66 9.46 -11.10
CA TRP A 179 -17.76 10.43 -11.05
C TRP A 179 -17.23 11.83 -10.88
N LEU A 180 -17.90 12.80 -11.48
CA LEU A 180 -17.61 14.22 -11.31
C LEU A 180 -18.22 14.70 -9.99
N ALA A 181 -17.40 15.31 -9.14
CA ALA A 181 -17.82 16.02 -7.94
C ALA A 181 -17.75 17.53 -8.22
N VAL A 182 -18.87 18.23 -8.07
CA VAL A 182 -19.01 19.67 -8.30
C VAL A 182 -19.69 20.34 -7.11
N PRO A 183 -19.47 21.66 -6.89
CA PRO A 183 -20.28 22.41 -5.95
C PRO A 183 -21.77 22.32 -6.28
N ARG A 184 -22.63 22.30 -5.28
CA ARG A 184 -24.07 22.12 -5.46
C ARG A 184 -24.72 23.17 -6.39
N GLN A 185 -24.15 24.37 -6.47
CA GLN A 185 -24.64 25.44 -7.34
C GLN A 185 -24.05 25.39 -8.76
N HIS A 186 -23.13 24.44 -9.05
CA HIS A 186 -22.52 24.31 -10.37
C HIS A 186 -23.55 23.89 -11.43
N PRO A 187 -23.50 24.40 -12.66
CA PRO A 187 -24.46 24.04 -13.74
C PRO A 187 -24.56 22.50 -13.93
N GLU A 188 -23.45 21.78 -13.91
CA GLU A 188 -23.44 20.33 -14.09
C GLU A 188 -24.08 19.57 -12.91
N ALA A 189 -24.30 20.23 -11.76
CA ALA A 189 -24.99 19.63 -10.61
C ALA A 189 -26.44 19.22 -10.91
N GLN A 190 -27.07 19.81 -11.92
CA GLN A 190 -28.45 19.50 -12.33
C GLN A 190 -28.53 18.40 -13.38
N ALA A 191 -27.41 18.01 -13.97
CA ALA A 191 -27.37 16.98 -15.01
C ALA A 191 -27.61 15.58 -14.40
N LYS A 192 -28.24 14.67 -15.13
CA LYS A 192 -28.31 13.24 -14.74
C LYS A 192 -26.96 12.53 -14.92
N ALA A 193 -26.21 12.93 -15.95
CA ALA A 193 -24.86 12.46 -16.28
C ALA A 193 -24.15 13.58 -17.04
N VAL A 194 -22.82 13.59 -16.99
CA VAL A 194 -21.99 14.62 -17.62
C VAL A 194 -21.10 13.95 -18.68
N PRO A 195 -21.29 14.27 -19.97
CA PRO A 195 -20.33 13.84 -21.00
C PRO A 195 -18.94 14.39 -20.71
N LEU A 196 -17.91 13.54 -20.82
CA LEU A 196 -16.52 13.92 -20.55
C LEU A 196 -16.10 15.15 -21.42
N GLY A 197 -16.58 15.23 -22.64
CA GLY A 197 -16.35 16.35 -23.55
C GLY A 197 -16.83 17.71 -23.02
N ASN A 198 -17.84 17.76 -22.14
CA ASN A 198 -18.32 18.99 -21.51
C ASN A 198 -17.29 19.61 -20.55
N LEU A 199 -16.31 18.82 -20.12
CA LEU A 199 -15.23 19.27 -19.23
C LEU A 199 -14.05 19.89 -19.99
N LYS A 200 -14.08 19.90 -21.33
CA LYS A 200 -13.02 20.47 -22.16
C LYS A 200 -12.75 21.94 -21.77
N GLY A 201 -11.46 22.27 -21.57
CA GLY A 201 -11.01 23.57 -21.13
C GLY A 201 -11.28 23.90 -19.65
N LYS A 202 -11.92 23.02 -18.91
CA LYS A 202 -12.06 23.13 -17.45
C LYS A 202 -10.80 22.65 -16.74
N LYS A 203 -10.67 23.01 -15.45
CA LYS A 203 -9.58 22.57 -14.57
C LYS A 203 -10.15 21.77 -13.40
N LEU A 204 -9.52 20.63 -13.10
CA LEU A 204 -9.89 19.77 -11.97
C LEU A 204 -8.89 19.92 -10.83
N LEU A 205 -9.41 19.92 -9.62
CA LEU A 205 -8.60 19.73 -8.41
C LEU A 205 -8.10 18.27 -8.41
N MET A 206 -6.83 18.08 -8.11
CA MET A 206 -6.20 16.75 -8.15
C MET A 206 -5.54 16.42 -6.81
N LEU A 207 -5.32 15.13 -6.60
CA LEU A 207 -4.43 14.66 -5.54
C LEU A 207 -2.98 15.04 -5.86
N GLN A 208 -2.15 15.13 -4.83
CA GLN A 208 -0.71 15.32 -4.99
C GLN A 208 -0.05 14.13 -5.71
N ASP A 209 1.17 14.33 -6.16
CA ASP A 209 1.99 13.29 -6.78
C ASP A 209 2.16 12.08 -5.84
N GLY A 210 2.26 10.87 -6.41
CA GLY A 210 2.36 9.60 -5.66
C GLY A 210 1.02 8.88 -5.43
N HIS A 211 -0.10 9.49 -5.81
CA HIS A 211 -1.39 8.80 -5.85
C HIS A 211 -1.69 8.32 -7.26
N CYS A 212 -1.79 7.01 -7.49
CA CYS A 212 -2.11 6.43 -8.80
C CYS A 212 -3.42 6.95 -9.39
N LEU A 213 -4.38 7.35 -8.56
CA LEU A 213 -5.62 7.99 -9.01
C LEU A 213 -5.36 9.28 -9.81
N ARG A 214 -4.36 10.07 -9.41
CA ARG A 214 -3.98 11.28 -10.13
C ARG A 214 -3.50 10.94 -11.54
N ASP A 215 -2.58 9.98 -11.66
CA ASP A 215 -1.99 9.61 -12.96
C ASP A 215 -3.05 9.05 -13.90
N GLN A 216 -3.96 8.24 -13.40
CA GLN A 216 -5.09 7.70 -14.16
C GLN A 216 -6.09 8.79 -14.57
N ALA A 217 -6.49 9.67 -13.63
CA ALA A 217 -7.39 10.78 -13.93
C ALA A 217 -6.77 11.74 -14.96
N MET A 218 -5.46 12.00 -14.87
CA MET A 218 -4.75 12.83 -15.84
C MET A 218 -4.75 12.21 -17.23
N GLY A 219 -4.59 10.91 -17.38
CA GLY A 219 -4.64 10.21 -18.67
C GLY A 219 -5.95 10.48 -19.40
N PHE A 220 -7.10 10.32 -18.74
CA PHE A 220 -8.43 10.61 -19.32
C PHE A 220 -8.64 12.10 -19.54
N CYS A 221 -8.24 12.93 -18.57
CA CYS A 221 -8.44 14.37 -18.62
C CYS A 221 -7.67 15.02 -19.75
N PHE A 222 -6.40 14.70 -19.94
CA PHE A 222 -5.60 15.27 -21.02
C PHE A 222 -6.15 14.90 -22.40
N ALA A 223 -6.54 13.65 -22.60
CA ALA A 223 -7.13 13.20 -23.84
C ALA A 223 -8.43 13.98 -24.17
N ALA A 224 -9.19 14.40 -23.16
CA ALA A 224 -10.41 15.19 -23.29
C ALA A 224 -10.17 16.71 -23.30
N GLY A 225 -8.93 17.19 -23.19
CA GLY A 225 -8.60 18.61 -23.10
C GLY A 225 -8.99 19.27 -21.78
N VAL A 226 -9.01 18.49 -20.69
CA VAL A 226 -9.27 18.93 -19.31
C VAL A 226 -7.93 19.13 -18.61
N GLY A 227 -7.74 20.27 -17.93
CA GLY A 227 -6.49 20.60 -17.26
C GLY A 227 -6.52 20.32 -15.75
N GLU A 228 -5.35 20.40 -15.12
CA GLU A 228 -5.19 20.41 -13.66
C GLU A 228 -5.27 21.83 -13.10
N ASP A 229 -5.94 22.01 -11.97
CA ASP A 229 -5.83 23.23 -11.17
C ASP A 229 -4.61 23.11 -10.24
N VAL A 230 -3.49 23.65 -10.69
CA VAL A 230 -2.20 23.58 -9.98
C VAL A 230 -2.16 24.37 -8.67
N ARG A 231 -3.19 25.20 -8.40
CA ARG A 231 -3.26 26.03 -7.19
C ARG A 231 -3.52 25.22 -5.92
N PHE A 232 -4.03 23.99 -6.08
CA PHE A 232 -4.35 23.11 -4.98
C PHE A 232 -4.01 21.66 -5.31
N LYS A 233 -3.28 21.01 -4.43
CA LYS A 233 -2.98 19.58 -4.47
C LYS A 233 -3.43 18.94 -3.15
N GLY A 234 -4.46 18.10 -3.21
CA GLY A 234 -5.01 17.41 -2.04
C GLY A 234 -4.18 16.22 -1.62
N THR A 235 -4.14 15.94 -0.33
CA THR A 235 -3.50 14.73 0.23
C THR A 235 -4.46 13.56 0.35
N SER A 236 -5.78 13.80 0.29
CA SER A 236 -6.83 12.78 0.40
C SER A 236 -8.06 13.16 -0.43
N LEU A 237 -8.90 12.17 -0.73
CA LEU A 237 -10.20 12.41 -1.39
C LEU A 237 -11.13 13.25 -0.53
N GLU A 238 -11.06 13.11 0.79
CA GLU A 238 -11.87 13.93 1.71
C GLU A 238 -11.46 15.41 1.64
N THR A 239 -10.17 15.70 1.54
CA THR A 239 -9.70 17.08 1.35
C THR A 239 -10.21 17.65 0.03
N LEU A 240 -10.13 16.89 -1.08
CA LEU A 240 -10.68 17.32 -2.37
C LEU A 240 -12.19 17.59 -2.28
N ARG A 241 -12.94 16.69 -1.63
CA ARG A 241 -14.39 16.82 -1.42
C ARG A 241 -14.74 18.10 -0.67
N ASN A 242 -14.02 18.40 0.41
CA ASN A 242 -14.20 19.61 1.21
C ASN A 242 -13.89 20.89 0.41
N MET A 243 -12.86 20.84 -0.46
CA MET A 243 -12.54 21.97 -1.33
C MET A 243 -13.61 22.18 -2.41
N VAL A 244 -14.18 21.12 -2.95
CA VAL A 244 -15.34 21.21 -3.87
C VAL A 244 -16.54 21.80 -3.14
N ALA A 245 -16.86 21.33 -1.92
CA ALA A 245 -17.95 21.88 -1.11
C ALA A 245 -17.80 23.38 -0.84
N ALA A 246 -16.54 23.84 -0.63
CA ALA A 246 -16.20 25.25 -0.46
C ALA A 246 -16.23 26.07 -1.77
N GLY A 247 -16.58 25.46 -2.91
CA GLY A 247 -16.67 26.16 -4.19
C GLY A 247 -15.32 26.42 -4.87
N SER A 248 -14.24 25.78 -4.42
CA SER A 248 -12.87 26.01 -4.94
C SER A 248 -12.64 25.40 -6.33
N GLY A 249 -13.52 24.49 -6.80
CA GLY A 249 -13.37 23.84 -8.09
C GLY A 249 -14.21 22.57 -8.19
N MET A 250 -13.81 21.67 -9.06
CA MET A 250 -14.42 20.36 -9.29
C MET A 250 -13.34 19.27 -9.33
N THR A 251 -13.70 18.02 -9.14
CA THR A 251 -12.76 16.89 -9.20
C THR A 251 -13.42 15.60 -9.70
N LEU A 252 -12.61 14.60 -10.05
CA LEU A 252 -13.09 13.24 -10.29
C LEU A 252 -12.90 12.39 -9.02
N ILE A 253 -13.93 11.66 -8.67
CA ILE A 253 -13.96 10.77 -7.49
C ILE A 253 -14.37 9.37 -7.92
N PRO A 254 -13.69 8.32 -7.41
CA PRO A 254 -14.09 6.94 -7.64
C PRO A 254 -15.53 6.66 -7.18
N ARG A 255 -16.25 5.79 -7.88
CA ARG A 255 -17.66 5.48 -7.60
C ARG A 255 -17.90 5.03 -6.15
N LEU A 256 -17.01 4.22 -5.58
CA LEU A 256 -17.14 3.77 -4.18
C LEU A 256 -16.98 4.89 -3.16
N ALA A 257 -16.26 5.96 -3.52
CA ALA A 257 -16.13 7.14 -2.67
C ALA A 257 -17.34 8.09 -2.75
N VAL A 258 -18.28 7.85 -3.66
CA VAL A 258 -19.52 8.65 -3.75
C VAL A 258 -20.49 8.22 -2.66
N PRO A 259 -20.99 9.13 -1.80
CA PRO A 259 -21.93 8.77 -0.77
C PRO A 259 -23.28 8.29 -1.34
N ALA A 260 -24.06 7.58 -0.53
CA ALA A 260 -25.37 7.08 -0.94
C ALA A 260 -26.31 8.20 -1.40
N GLN A 261 -26.23 9.36 -0.73
CA GLN A 261 -26.93 10.58 -1.16
C GLN A 261 -26.01 11.38 -2.10
N ARG A 262 -26.36 11.39 -3.40
CA ARG A 262 -25.55 12.02 -4.46
C ARG A 262 -25.45 13.55 -4.37
N ASP A 263 -26.20 14.18 -3.49
CA ASP A 263 -26.22 15.62 -3.23
C ASP A 263 -26.09 15.87 -1.72
N GLU A 264 -24.91 15.66 -1.18
CA GLU A 264 -24.62 15.75 0.25
C GLU A 264 -23.44 16.67 0.54
N GLY A 265 -23.44 17.33 1.70
CA GLY A 265 -22.30 18.11 2.19
C GLY A 265 -21.86 19.27 1.28
N GLY A 266 -22.79 19.86 0.50
CA GLY A 266 -22.46 20.95 -0.42
C GLY A 266 -21.87 20.50 -1.77
N VAL A 267 -21.75 19.19 -1.99
CA VAL A 267 -21.24 18.59 -3.24
C VAL A 267 -22.35 17.85 -3.95
N SER A 268 -22.35 17.91 -5.27
CA SER A 268 -23.17 17.08 -6.16
C SER A 268 -22.28 16.14 -6.95
N TYR A 269 -22.64 14.86 -6.97
CA TYR A 269 -21.91 13.81 -7.65
C TYR A 269 -22.68 13.34 -8.88
N ARG A 270 -22.03 13.35 -10.04
CA ARG A 270 -22.64 12.98 -11.32
C ARG A 270 -21.78 11.96 -12.07
N PRO A 271 -22.37 10.90 -12.62
CA PRO A 271 -21.63 9.96 -13.45
C PRO A 271 -21.06 10.69 -14.67
N VAL A 272 -19.81 10.37 -15.03
CA VAL A 272 -19.19 10.85 -16.27
C VAL A 272 -19.41 9.80 -17.34
N VAL A 273 -19.78 10.23 -18.54
CA VAL A 273 -20.10 9.37 -19.69
C VAL A 273 -19.39 9.85 -20.96
N ASP A 274 -19.35 9.02 -21.97
CA ASP A 274 -18.93 9.33 -23.34
C ASP A 274 -17.54 10.00 -23.48
N PRO A 275 -16.44 9.25 -23.19
CA PRO A 275 -16.34 7.91 -22.61
C PRO A 275 -16.44 7.93 -21.09
N VAL A 276 -16.74 6.76 -20.49
CA VAL A 276 -16.71 6.58 -19.04
C VAL A 276 -15.26 6.48 -18.57
N PRO A 277 -14.71 7.45 -17.81
CA PRO A 277 -13.40 7.30 -17.22
C PRO A 277 -13.48 6.28 -16.06
N GLY A 278 -12.48 5.44 -15.93
CA GLY A 278 -12.48 4.40 -14.90
C GLY A 278 -11.08 3.90 -14.59
N ARG A 279 -10.99 3.02 -13.62
CA ARG A 279 -9.75 2.36 -13.23
C ARG A 279 -9.97 0.89 -12.91
N ALA A 280 -9.02 0.05 -13.29
CA ALA A 280 -8.97 -1.35 -12.89
C ALA A 280 -8.36 -1.47 -11.49
N ILE A 281 -9.09 -2.03 -10.55
CA ILE A 281 -8.59 -2.36 -9.22
C ILE A 281 -8.22 -3.83 -9.18
N SER A 282 -6.98 -4.11 -8.75
CA SER A 282 -6.42 -5.45 -8.70
C SER A 282 -5.76 -5.75 -7.37
N LEU A 283 -5.66 -7.03 -7.05
CA LEU A 283 -4.83 -7.56 -5.98
C LEU A 283 -3.50 -8.00 -6.60
N LEU A 284 -2.40 -7.35 -6.22
CA LEU A 284 -1.06 -7.70 -6.66
C LEU A 284 -0.32 -8.47 -5.57
N TYR A 285 0.54 -9.39 -5.98
CA TYR A 285 1.34 -10.22 -5.09
C TYR A 285 2.65 -10.63 -5.79
N ARG A 286 3.66 -11.05 -5.01
CA ARG A 286 4.93 -11.57 -5.56
C ARG A 286 4.68 -12.85 -6.36
N HIS A 287 5.17 -12.95 -7.59
CA HIS A 287 4.95 -14.12 -8.48
C HIS A 287 5.28 -15.46 -7.85
N TYR A 288 6.30 -15.48 -7.00
CA TYR A 288 6.78 -16.70 -6.32
C TYR A 288 6.09 -16.96 -4.98
N SER A 289 5.10 -16.16 -4.59
CA SER A 289 4.40 -16.34 -3.32
C SER A 289 3.67 -17.67 -3.26
N VAL A 290 3.97 -18.46 -2.24
CA VAL A 290 3.30 -19.72 -1.92
C VAL A 290 1.84 -19.52 -1.51
N ARG A 291 1.46 -18.28 -1.15
CA ARG A 291 0.09 -17.89 -0.74
C ARG A 291 -0.85 -17.63 -1.92
N ARG A 292 -0.43 -17.83 -3.15
CA ARG A 292 -1.26 -17.63 -4.34
C ARG A 292 -2.65 -18.28 -4.25
N PRO A 293 -2.83 -19.52 -3.75
CA PRO A 293 -4.17 -20.10 -3.54
C PRO A 293 -5.04 -19.24 -2.63
N CYS A 294 -4.50 -18.71 -1.52
CA CYS A 294 -5.20 -17.81 -0.62
C CYS A 294 -5.62 -16.51 -1.35
N PHE A 295 -4.73 -15.89 -2.11
CA PHE A 295 -5.04 -14.68 -2.86
C PHE A 295 -6.13 -14.90 -3.91
N ASN A 296 -6.16 -16.05 -4.58
CA ASN A 296 -7.21 -16.42 -5.53
C ASN A 296 -8.59 -16.45 -4.87
N GLU A 297 -8.71 -17.08 -3.70
CA GLU A 297 -9.96 -17.15 -2.93
C GLU A 297 -10.39 -15.78 -2.42
N LEU A 298 -9.47 -14.99 -1.85
CA LEU A 298 -9.73 -13.63 -1.44
C LEU A 298 -10.23 -12.77 -2.61
N ALA A 299 -9.53 -12.82 -3.75
CA ALA A 299 -9.91 -12.06 -4.94
C ALA A 299 -11.28 -12.52 -5.50
N ALA A 300 -11.57 -13.82 -5.50
CA ALA A 300 -12.85 -14.34 -5.92
C ALA A 300 -14.00 -13.84 -5.02
N ARG A 301 -13.77 -13.83 -3.70
CA ARG A 301 -14.76 -13.32 -2.74
C ARG A 301 -14.99 -11.83 -2.88
N ILE A 302 -13.92 -11.03 -2.99
CA ILE A 302 -14.00 -9.59 -3.19
C ILE A 302 -14.75 -9.27 -4.50
N ARG A 303 -14.43 -9.95 -5.62
CA ARG A 303 -15.17 -9.77 -6.88
C ARG A 303 -16.67 -10.01 -6.73
N THR A 304 -17.05 -11.05 -6.00
CA THR A 304 -18.46 -11.38 -5.77
C THR A 304 -19.18 -10.28 -5.03
N LEU A 305 -18.57 -9.75 -3.96
CA LEU A 305 -19.13 -8.66 -3.15
C LEU A 305 -19.22 -7.36 -3.94
N MET A 306 -18.15 -7.01 -4.68
CA MET A 306 -18.10 -5.75 -5.43
C MET A 306 -19.02 -5.73 -6.64
N LYS A 307 -19.29 -6.88 -7.28
CA LYS A 307 -20.25 -6.96 -8.36
C LYS A 307 -21.65 -6.50 -7.95
N ALA A 308 -22.08 -6.82 -6.74
CA ALA A 308 -23.35 -6.35 -6.20
C ALA A 308 -23.37 -4.83 -5.93
N HIS A 309 -22.26 -4.28 -5.42
CA HIS A 309 -22.15 -2.87 -5.07
C HIS A 309 -21.99 -1.93 -6.26
N LEU A 310 -21.29 -2.34 -7.31
CA LEU A 310 -21.04 -1.51 -8.49
C LEU A 310 -22.16 -1.59 -9.55
N ALA A 311 -23.03 -2.58 -9.49
CA ALA A 311 -24.20 -2.71 -10.37
C ALA A 311 -25.39 -1.80 -9.94
N SER A 312 -25.36 -1.25 -8.75
CA SER A 312 -26.34 -0.30 -8.18
C SER A 312 -25.91 1.16 -8.38
#